data_9c2735ebcdcb842ac06a6a76c5df050a
#
_entry.id   9c2735ebcdcb842ac06a6a76c5df050a
#
_cell.length_a   1.000
_cell.length_b   1.000
_cell.length_c   1.000
_cell.angle_alpha   90.00
_cell.angle_beta   90.00
_cell.angle_gamma   90.00
#
_symmetry.space_group_name_H-M   'P 1'
#
loop_
_entity.id
_entity.type
_entity.pdbx_description
1 polymer ?
#
loop_
_entity_poly.entity_id
_entity_poly.type
_entity_poly.pdbx_seq_one_letter_code
_entity_poly.pdbx_strand_id
1 'polypeptide(L)'
;LNKVIDQAYKSGLVLPDTRTTPYINTIPSEAEAKSPGDQNIEKKLRAIIRWNAAAMVVKANKKSSELGGHIGTFASAATLYDVGMNHFWRAKNNKFGGDLVYFQGHSAPGMYARAFLEGRLSAKQLDGFRQEVGKDGLSSYPHPWLMPDFWQFPTVSMGLGPIMAIYQARFLKYLINRGLVKDEGRKIWVFLGDGEMDEPESMGAIGLAAREKLDNLISVSYTHLRAHETRF
;
A
#
# COMPACT_ATOMS: atom_id res chain seq x y z
N LEU A 1 -33.94 -7.00 5.95
CA LEU A 1 -33.66 -5.89 5.04
C LEU A 1 -34.06 -6.26 3.61
N ASN A 2 -33.54 -7.35 3.03
CA ASN A 2 -33.82 -7.74 1.64
C ASN A 2 -35.32 -7.91 1.33
N LYS A 3 -36.11 -8.51 2.24
CA LYS A 3 -37.58 -8.61 2.06
C LYS A 3 -38.29 -7.27 2.01
N VAL A 4 -37.81 -6.27 2.73
CA VAL A 4 -38.38 -4.90 2.71
C VAL A 4 -38.04 -4.21 1.40
N ILE A 5 -36.83 -4.39 0.92
CA ILE A 5 -36.35 -3.86 -0.37
C ILE A 5 -37.16 -4.50 -1.51
N ASP A 6 -37.33 -5.82 -1.52
CA ASP A 6 -38.12 -6.52 -2.53
C ASP A 6 -39.61 -6.08 -2.54
N GLN A 7 -40.15 -5.80 -1.36
CA GLN A 7 -41.53 -5.31 -1.26
C GLN A 7 -41.68 -3.87 -1.75
N ALA A 8 -40.68 -3.03 -1.51
CA ALA A 8 -40.64 -1.66 -2.03
C ALA A 8 -40.56 -1.65 -3.57
N TYR A 9 -39.71 -2.49 -4.17
CA TYR A 9 -39.66 -2.64 -5.63
C TYR A 9 -40.99 -3.14 -6.22
N LYS A 10 -41.63 -4.10 -5.58
CA LYS A 10 -42.93 -4.64 -6.01
C LYS A 10 -44.07 -3.61 -5.92
N SER A 11 -43.95 -2.63 -5.04
CA SER A 11 -44.92 -1.52 -4.89
C SER A 11 -44.64 -0.35 -5.82
N GLY A 12 -43.66 -0.45 -6.73
CA GLY A 12 -43.29 0.64 -7.66
C GLY A 12 -42.56 1.82 -7.01
N LEU A 13 -42.11 1.65 -5.77
CA LEU A 13 -41.27 2.65 -5.12
C LEU A 13 -39.86 2.61 -5.74
N VAL A 14 -39.46 3.69 -6.37
CA VAL A 14 -38.08 3.92 -6.79
C VAL A 14 -37.30 4.28 -5.52
N LEU A 15 -36.60 3.31 -4.95
CA LEU A 15 -35.67 3.60 -3.85
C LEU A 15 -34.55 4.48 -4.41
N PRO A 16 -34.20 5.57 -3.72
CA PRO A 16 -33.00 6.32 -4.11
C PRO A 16 -31.81 5.37 -4.12
N ASP A 17 -30.97 5.50 -5.14
CA ASP A 17 -29.73 4.72 -5.21
C ASP A 17 -28.89 5.00 -3.97
N THR A 18 -28.85 4.04 -3.07
CA THR A 18 -28.11 4.15 -1.81
C THR A 18 -26.61 3.94 -1.99
N ARG A 19 -26.16 3.69 -3.23
CA ARG A 19 -24.73 3.62 -3.53
C ARG A 19 -24.12 5.01 -3.35
N THR A 20 -23.23 5.10 -2.40
CA THR A 20 -22.52 6.34 -2.05
C THR A 20 -21.33 6.62 -2.98
N THR A 21 -21.03 5.70 -3.89
CA THR A 21 -19.92 5.82 -4.82
C THR A 21 -20.42 5.83 -6.28
N PRO A 22 -19.89 6.72 -7.13
CA PRO A 22 -20.14 6.71 -8.56
C PRO A 22 -19.43 5.55 -9.29
N TYR A 23 -18.62 4.76 -8.58
CA TYR A 23 -17.91 3.66 -9.20
C TYR A 23 -18.86 2.53 -9.54
N ILE A 24 -18.99 2.29 -10.84
CA ILE A 24 -19.69 1.14 -11.40
C ILE A 24 -18.61 0.23 -11.96
N ASN A 25 -18.57 -1.03 -11.51
CA ASN A 25 -17.73 -2.01 -12.16
C ASN A 25 -18.29 -2.25 -13.57
N THR A 26 -17.55 -1.77 -14.57
CA THR A 26 -17.93 -1.91 -15.98
C THR A 26 -17.54 -3.25 -16.59
N ILE A 27 -16.74 -4.03 -15.84
CA ILE A 27 -16.36 -5.39 -16.22
C ILE A 27 -17.22 -6.35 -15.44
N PRO A 28 -18.10 -7.14 -16.06
CA PRO A 28 -18.87 -8.15 -15.37
C PRO A 28 -17.92 -9.24 -14.82
N SER A 29 -18.30 -9.87 -13.71
CA SER A 29 -17.47 -10.87 -13.02
C SER A 29 -17.04 -12.04 -13.92
N GLU A 30 -17.86 -12.38 -14.90
CA GLU A 30 -17.59 -13.45 -15.86
C GLU A 30 -16.50 -13.08 -16.88
N ALA A 31 -16.29 -11.77 -17.09
CA ALA A 31 -15.28 -11.24 -18.01
C ALA A 31 -13.97 -10.83 -17.29
N GLU A 32 -13.93 -10.92 -15.95
CA GLU A 32 -12.71 -10.63 -15.21
C GLU A 32 -11.61 -11.64 -15.52
N ALA A 33 -10.39 -11.14 -15.68
CA ALA A 33 -9.22 -12.00 -15.86
C ALA A 33 -9.03 -12.89 -14.63
N LYS A 34 -8.74 -14.16 -14.86
CA LYS A 34 -8.42 -15.08 -13.76
C LYS A 34 -7.12 -14.66 -13.10
N SER A 35 -7.09 -14.74 -11.75
CA SER A 35 -5.85 -14.54 -11.00
C SER A 35 -4.78 -15.54 -11.46
N PRO A 36 -3.55 -15.09 -11.72
CA PRO A 36 -2.48 -15.98 -12.19
C PRO A 36 -1.94 -16.91 -11.11
N GLY A 37 -2.22 -16.65 -9.83
CA GLY A 37 -1.73 -17.43 -8.70
C GLY A 37 -2.73 -18.47 -8.17
N ASP A 38 -2.28 -19.25 -7.18
CA ASP A 38 -3.14 -20.11 -6.39
C ASP A 38 -3.82 -19.29 -5.26
N GLN A 39 -5.07 -18.93 -5.50
CA GLN A 39 -5.83 -18.10 -4.56
C GLN A 39 -5.96 -18.71 -3.16
N ASN A 40 -5.95 -20.05 -3.02
CA ASN A 40 -6.05 -20.72 -1.73
C ASN A 40 -4.74 -20.55 -0.94
N ILE A 41 -3.60 -20.71 -1.60
CA ILE A 41 -2.28 -20.48 -0.99
C ILE A 41 -2.14 -19.03 -0.62
N GLU A 42 -2.44 -18.11 -1.53
CA GLU A 42 -2.33 -16.67 -1.28
C GLU A 42 -3.23 -16.19 -0.14
N LYS A 43 -4.46 -16.73 -0.04
CA LYS A 43 -5.36 -16.46 1.07
C LYS A 43 -4.75 -16.87 2.42
N LYS A 44 -4.10 -18.05 2.46
CA LYS A 44 -3.40 -18.52 3.68
C LYS A 44 -2.20 -17.64 4.02
N LEU A 45 -1.37 -17.31 3.03
CA LEU A 45 -0.21 -16.44 3.23
C LEU A 45 -0.63 -15.07 3.75
N ARG A 46 -1.63 -14.45 3.15
CA ARG A 46 -2.20 -13.17 3.56
C ARG A 46 -2.74 -13.21 4.98
N ALA A 47 -3.41 -14.30 5.37
CA ALA A 47 -3.88 -14.48 6.74
C ALA A 47 -2.71 -14.53 7.74
N ILE A 48 -1.63 -15.25 7.41
CA ILE A 48 -0.42 -15.34 8.25
C ILE A 48 0.27 -13.98 8.36
N ILE A 49 0.40 -13.25 7.25
CA ILE A 49 1.02 -11.91 7.24
C ILE A 49 0.22 -10.94 8.10
N ARG A 50 -1.12 -10.92 7.96
CA ARG A 50 -2.02 -10.10 8.79
C ARG A 50 -1.90 -10.45 10.27
N TRP A 51 -1.85 -11.73 10.59
CA TRP A 51 -1.66 -12.19 11.96
C TRP A 51 -0.34 -11.73 12.54
N ASN A 52 0.76 -11.91 11.81
CA ASN A 52 2.09 -11.51 12.26
C ASN A 52 2.19 -9.99 12.46
N ALA A 53 1.62 -9.20 11.56
CA ALA A 53 1.57 -7.75 11.69
C ALA A 53 0.78 -7.33 12.95
N ALA A 54 -0.40 -7.89 13.16
CA ALA A 54 -1.21 -7.60 14.35
C ALA A 54 -0.52 -8.07 15.65
N ALA A 55 0.06 -9.27 15.65
CA ALA A 55 0.77 -9.82 16.81
C ALA A 55 1.98 -8.96 17.18
N MET A 56 2.74 -8.47 16.20
CA MET A 56 3.88 -7.57 16.41
C MET A 56 3.44 -6.27 17.10
N VAL A 57 2.40 -5.61 16.60
CA VAL A 57 1.86 -4.36 17.18
C VAL A 57 1.31 -4.60 18.59
N VAL A 58 0.52 -5.66 18.78
CA VAL A 58 -0.05 -5.99 20.10
C VAL A 58 1.05 -6.32 21.12
N LYS A 59 2.08 -7.06 20.68
CA LYS A 59 3.23 -7.41 21.54
C LYS A 59 4.02 -6.16 21.95
N ALA A 60 4.23 -5.24 21.02
CA ALA A 60 4.87 -3.96 21.32
C ALA A 60 4.06 -3.16 22.36
N ASN A 61 2.74 -3.05 22.18
CA ASN A 61 1.87 -2.35 23.11
C ASN A 61 1.78 -3.00 24.51
N LYS A 62 1.93 -4.32 24.59
CA LYS A 62 2.01 -5.00 25.89
C LYS A 62 3.30 -4.71 26.66
N LYS A 63 4.40 -4.40 25.95
CA LYS A 63 5.67 -4.00 26.60
C LYS A 63 5.61 -2.58 27.10
N SER A 64 5.03 -1.67 26.33
CA SER A 64 4.78 -0.28 26.69
C SER A 64 3.62 0.26 25.85
N SER A 65 2.63 0.82 26.51
CA SER A 65 1.46 1.45 25.85
C SER A 65 1.87 2.64 24.97
N GLU A 66 3.03 3.23 25.21
CA GLU A 66 3.56 4.36 24.43
C GLU A 66 4.22 3.96 23.13
N LEU A 67 4.62 2.68 22.96
CA LEU A 67 5.19 2.22 21.70
C LEU A 67 4.20 2.34 20.56
N GLY A 68 2.92 2.04 20.83
CA GLY A 68 1.86 2.20 19.85
C GLY A 68 2.06 1.33 18.61
N GLY A 69 1.54 1.82 17.51
CA GLY A 69 1.63 1.20 16.18
C GLY A 69 0.29 1.27 15.46
N HIS A 70 0.36 1.43 14.16
CA HIS A 70 -0.82 1.50 13.31
C HIS A 70 -1.01 0.18 12.57
N ILE A 71 -2.18 -0.41 12.68
CA ILE A 71 -2.53 -1.64 11.96
C ILE A 71 -3.66 -1.41 10.95
N GLY A 72 -4.51 -0.39 11.16
CA GLY A 72 -5.67 -0.10 10.30
C GLY A 72 -5.30 0.14 8.84
N THR A 73 -4.29 0.95 8.60
CA THR A 73 -3.79 1.24 7.25
C THR A 73 -3.34 -0.02 6.53
N PHE A 74 -2.51 -0.85 7.19
CA PHE A 74 -2.11 -2.12 6.60
C PHE A 74 -3.29 -3.08 6.42
N ALA A 75 -4.20 -3.17 7.39
CA ALA A 75 -5.36 -4.05 7.31
C ALA A 75 -6.21 -3.74 6.07
N SER A 76 -6.40 -2.46 5.76
CA SER A 76 -7.13 -2.00 4.57
C SER A 76 -6.40 -2.28 3.26
N ALA A 77 -5.07 -2.11 3.24
CA ALA A 77 -4.24 -2.24 2.04
C ALA A 77 -3.60 -3.64 1.87
N ALA A 78 -3.78 -4.56 2.82
CA ALA A 78 -3.07 -5.83 2.84
C ALA A 78 -3.23 -6.65 1.56
N THR A 79 -4.42 -6.67 0.97
CA THR A 79 -4.66 -7.38 -0.29
C THR A 79 -3.96 -6.70 -1.46
N LEU A 80 -3.96 -5.37 -1.51
CA LEU A 80 -3.27 -4.61 -2.56
C LEU A 80 -1.75 -4.88 -2.54
N TYR A 81 -1.15 -4.86 -1.35
CA TYR A 81 0.27 -5.17 -1.20
C TYR A 81 0.61 -6.61 -1.53
N ASP A 82 -0.22 -7.55 -1.10
CA ASP A 82 -0.01 -8.97 -1.38
C ASP A 82 -0.05 -9.26 -2.88
N VAL A 83 -1.06 -8.74 -3.55
CA VAL A 83 -1.20 -8.85 -5.02
C VAL A 83 -0.06 -8.13 -5.73
N GLY A 84 0.32 -6.94 -5.27
CA GLY A 84 1.46 -6.19 -5.81
C GLY A 84 2.76 -6.99 -5.76
N MET A 85 3.07 -7.57 -4.59
CA MET A 85 4.28 -8.37 -4.39
C MET A 85 4.28 -9.68 -5.17
N ASN A 86 3.12 -10.32 -5.30
CA ASN A 86 3.03 -11.64 -5.93
C ASN A 86 2.96 -11.56 -7.46
N HIS A 87 2.37 -10.48 -8.02
CA HIS A 87 1.99 -10.49 -9.43
C HIS A 87 2.41 -9.26 -10.25
N PHE A 88 2.71 -8.13 -9.61
CA PHE A 88 2.93 -6.89 -10.33
C PHE A 88 4.33 -6.32 -10.20
N TRP A 89 4.92 -6.31 -9.01
CA TRP A 89 6.21 -5.67 -8.80
C TRP A 89 7.34 -6.58 -9.20
N ARG A 90 8.22 -6.04 -10.01
CA ARG A 90 9.35 -6.75 -10.56
C ARG A 90 10.61 -6.40 -9.78
N ALA A 91 11.21 -7.41 -9.16
CA ALA A 91 12.42 -7.24 -8.40
C ALA A 91 13.63 -6.95 -9.34
N LYS A 92 14.64 -6.28 -8.77
CA LYS A 92 15.92 -6.07 -9.44
C LYS A 92 16.60 -7.40 -9.74
N ASN A 93 17.18 -7.50 -10.93
CA ASN A 93 18.04 -8.61 -11.36
C ASN A 93 19.18 -8.10 -12.25
N ASN A 94 20.00 -9.00 -12.81
CA ASN A 94 21.16 -8.63 -13.63
C ASN A 94 20.83 -7.86 -14.92
N LYS A 95 19.58 -7.88 -15.37
CA LYS A 95 19.13 -7.25 -16.63
C LYS A 95 18.08 -6.17 -16.43
N PHE A 96 17.56 -6.03 -15.22
CA PHE A 96 16.46 -5.13 -14.90
C PHE A 96 16.69 -4.45 -13.56
N GLY A 97 16.62 -3.14 -13.52
CA GLY A 97 16.90 -2.32 -12.33
C GLY A 97 15.85 -2.42 -11.22
N GLY A 98 14.74 -3.09 -11.45
CA GLY A 98 13.64 -3.26 -10.50
C GLY A 98 12.65 -2.10 -10.53
N ASP A 99 11.38 -2.40 -10.27
CA ASP A 99 10.37 -1.38 -10.02
C ASP A 99 10.63 -0.71 -8.66
N LEU A 100 10.14 0.50 -8.50
CA LEU A 100 10.27 1.25 -7.25
C LEU A 100 8.89 1.36 -6.60
N VAL A 101 8.81 1.13 -5.29
CA VAL A 101 7.54 1.12 -4.57
C VAL A 101 7.61 2.04 -3.36
N TYR A 102 6.75 3.04 -3.35
CA TYR A 102 6.52 3.92 -2.22
C TYR A 102 5.36 3.36 -1.40
N PHE A 103 5.69 2.62 -0.37
CA PHE A 103 4.69 2.11 0.59
C PHE A 103 4.18 3.25 1.46
N GLN A 104 2.91 3.23 1.79
CA GLN A 104 2.42 4.18 2.80
C GLN A 104 3.08 3.88 4.16
N GLY A 105 3.55 4.94 4.82
CA GLY A 105 4.36 4.81 6.04
C GLY A 105 3.72 3.97 7.15
N HIS A 106 2.42 4.17 7.38
CA HIS A 106 1.67 3.45 8.40
C HIS A 106 1.42 1.97 8.08
N SER A 107 1.74 1.52 6.87
CA SER A 107 1.67 0.11 6.48
C SER A 107 2.95 -0.69 6.79
N ALA A 108 3.98 -0.06 7.34
CA ALA A 108 5.26 -0.71 7.67
C ALA A 108 5.11 -2.05 8.44
N PRO A 109 4.18 -2.22 9.40
CA PRO A 109 3.99 -3.50 10.08
C PRO A 109 3.72 -4.67 9.13
N GLY A 110 2.98 -4.45 8.07
CA GLY A 110 2.71 -5.48 7.07
C GLY A 110 3.94 -5.86 6.26
N MET A 111 4.79 -4.87 5.94
CA MET A 111 6.03 -5.11 5.21
C MET A 111 7.01 -5.92 6.05
N TYR A 112 7.11 -5.61 7.34
CA TYR A 112 7.93 -6.41 8.26
C TYR A 112 7.41 -7.82 8.44
N ALA A 113 6.08 -7.98 8.57
CA ALA A 113 5.45 -9.29 8.68
C ALA A 113 5.67 -10.15 7.41
N ARG A 114 5.61 -9.55 6.23
CA ARG A 114 5.93 -10.21 4.97
C ARG A 114 7.39 -10.61 4.90
N ALA A 115 8.30 -9.70 5.20
CA ALA A 115 9.74 -9.95 5.19
C ALA A 115 10.16 -11.03 6.22
N PHE A 116 9.48 -11.09 7.35
CA PHE A 116 9.66 -12.19 8.33
C PHE A 116 9.25 -13.53 7.73
N LEU A 117 8.11 -13.60 7.06
CA LEU A 117 7.65 -14.83 6.41
C LEU A 117 8.61 -15.28 5.29
N GLU A 118 9.26 -14.34 4.62
CA GLU A 118 10.29 -14.60 3.60
C GLU A 118 11.67 -14.94 4.19
N GLY A 119 11.82 -14.96 5.51
CA GLY A 119 13.10 -15.23 6.19
C GLY A 119 14.11 -14.08 6.14
N ARG A 120 13.71 -12.89 5.71
CA ARG A 120 14.55 -11.68 5.64
C ARG A 120 14.71 -10.97 6.99
N LEU A 121 13.75 -11.16 7.88
CA LEU A 121 13.76 -10.64 9.24
C LEU A 121 13.58 -11.79 10.23
N SER A 122 14.18 -11.65 11.40
CA SER A 122 14.08 -12.60 12.51
C SER A 122 12.96 -12.22 13.48
N ALA A 123 12.49 -13.18 14.27
CA ALA A 123 11.53 -12.92 15.34
C ALA A 123 12.06 -11.90 16.36
N LYS A 124 13.38 -11.91 16.65
CA LYS A 124 14.02 -10.94 17.53
C LYS A 124 13.90 -9.51 17.00
N GLN A 125 14.05 -9.31 15.70
CA GLN A 125 13.88 -8.00 15.07
C GLN A 125 12.41 -7.54 15.14
N LEU A 126 11.44 -8.43 14.92
CA LEU A 126 10.02 -8.09 15.09
C LEU A 126 9.68 -7.70 16.52
N ASP A 127 10.32 -8.36 17.51
CA ASP A 127 10.18 -8.01 18.93
C ASP A 127 10.71 -6.62 19.28
N GLY A 128 11.59 -6.08 18.44
CA GLY A 128 12.12 -4.72 18.51
C GLY A 128 11.34 -3.69 17.71
N PHE A 129 10.10 -3.99 17.28
CA PHE A 129 9.28 -3.04 16.52
C PHE A 129 9.12 -1.70 17.25
N ARG A 130 9.37 -0.59 16.54
CA ARG A 130 9.37 0.79 17.04
C ARG A 130 10.36 1.05 18.19
N GLN A 131 11.44 0.31 18.23
CA GLN A 131 12.52 0.46 19.22
C GLN A 131 13.87 0.67 18.53
N GLU A 132 13.87 1.49 17.50
CA GLU A 132 15.04 1.79 16.67
C GLU A 132 16.12 2.61 17.40
N VAL A 133 15.74 3.42 18.37
CA VAL A 133 16.68 4.30 19.10
C VAL A 133 17.60 3.48 20.03
N GLY A 134 18.88 3.48 19.70
CA GLY A 134 19.90 2.78 20.49
C GLY A 134 19.80 1.25 20.51
N LYS A 135 19.04 0.66 19.59
CA LYS A 135 18.83 -0.79 19.48
C LYS A 135 18.73 -1.22 18.02
N ASP A 136 18.99 -2.50 17.76
CA ASP A 136 18.78 -3.16 16.45
C ASP A 136 17.27 -3.45 16.22
N GLY A 137 16.42 -2.48 16.52
CA GLY A 137 14.97 -2.58 16.36
C GLY A 137 14.51 -2.18 14.99
N LEU A 138 13.28 -2.59 14.62
CA LEU A 138 12.66 -2.15 13.38
C LEU A 138 12.20 -0.70 13.51
N SER A 139 12.45 0.10 12.49
CA SER A 139 12.01 1.49 12.46
C SER A 139 10.48 1.60 12.51
N SER A 140 10.01 2.64 13.16
CA SER A 140 8.57 2.93 13.29
C SER A 140 7.87 3.05 11.94
N TYR A 141 8.60 3.60 10.95
CA TYR A 141 8.15 3.87 9.60
C TYR A 141 9.28 3.58 8.59
N PRO A 142 9.01 3.56 7.30
CA PRO A 142 10.05 3.46 6.29
C PRO A 142 11.13 4.52 6.49
N HIS A 143 12.33 4.08 6.83
CA HIS A 143 13.44 4.96 7.21
C HIS A 143 14.77 4.43 6.64
N PRO A 144 15.19 4.91 5.45
CA PRO A 144 16.39 4.42 4.78
C PRO A 144 17.69 4.59 5.57
N TRP A 145 17.79 5.58 6.45
CA TRP A 145 18.97 5.77 7.30
C TRP A 145 19.09 4.75 8.43
N LEU A 146 17.96 4.34 8.98
CA LEU A 146 17.93 3.35 10.07
C LEU A 146 17.96 1.92 9.54
N MET A 147 17.42 1.69 8.36
CA MET A 147 17.34 0.39 7.71
C MET A 147 17.69 0.50 6.23
N PRO A 148 18.97 0.81 5.88
CA PRO A 148 19.39 1.11 4.51
C PRO A 148 19.26 -0.09 3.55
N ASP A 149 19.40 -1.30 4.05
CA ASP A 149 19.26 -2.53 3.26
C ASP A 149 17.81 -3.00 3.12
N PHE A 150 16.87 -2.30 3.77
CA PHE A 150 15.46 -2.67 3.78
C PHE A 150 14.58 -1.62 3.11
N TRP A 151 14.71 -0.36 3.48
CA TRP A 151 13.90 0.73 2.96
C TRP A 151 14.63 1.57 1.92
N GLN A 152 14.00 1.81 0.78
CA GLN A 152 14.54 2.69 -0.26
C GLN A 152 14.06 4.14 -0.10
N PHE A 153 12.84 4.34 0.40
CA PHE A 153 12.21 5.67 0.45
C PHE A 153 11.62 5.94 1.84
N PRO A 154 11.75 7.18 2.35
CA PRO A 154 11.03 7.63 3.53
C PRO A 154 9.61 8.03 3.13
N THR A 155 8.59 7.43 3.72
CA THR A 155 7.19 7.65 3.33
C THR A 155 6.27 7.91 4.51
N VAL A 156 6.79 8.46 5.60
CA VAL A 156 6.01 8.66 6.82
C VAL A 156 5.11 9.89 6.77
N SER A 157 5.55 10.96 6.14
CA SER A 157 4.79 12.22 6.06
C SER A 157 3.71 12.13 4.99
N MET A 158 2.47 12.38 5.37
CA MET A 158 1.35 12.42 4.44
C MET A 158 1.56 13.50 3.38
N GLY A 159 1.19 13.20 2.13
CA GLY A 159 1.39 14.06 0.97
C GLY A 159 2.79 14.01 0.37
N LEU A 160 3.84 13.67 1.14
CA LEU A 160 5.21 13.60 0.62
C LEU A 160 5.48 12.33 -0.18
N GLY A 161 4.86 11.21 0.16
CA GLY A 161 4.98 9.97 -0.63
C GLY A 161 4.58 10.17 -2.10
N PRO A 162 3.36 10.65 -2.37
CA PRO A 162 2.91 10.94 -3.73
C PRO A 162 3.81 11.91 -4.49
N ILE A 163 4.19 13.04 -3.90
CA ILE A 163 5.04 14.02 -4.59
C ILE A 163 6.42 13.46 -4.91
N MET A 164 7.04 12.73 -3.97
CA MET A 164 8.34 12.10 -4.20
C MET A 164 8.27 11.06 -5.32
N ALA A 165 7.22 10.26 -5.38
CA ALA A 165 7.03 9.27 -6.44
C ALA A 165 6.85 9.93 -7.82
N ILE A 166 6.12 11.05 -7.90
CA ILE A 166 5.96 11.84 -9.12
C ILE A 166 7.32 12.38 -9.59
N TYR A 167 8.11 12.97 -8.69
CA TYR A 167 9.43 13.46 -9.03
C TYR A 167 10.40 12.34 -9.38
N GLN A 168 10.32 11.19 -8.73
CA GLN A 168 11.11 10.01 -9.08
C GLN A 168 10.77 9.51 -10.49
N ALA A 169 9.49 9.44 -10.84
CA ALA A 169 9.05 9.05 -12.18
C ALA A 169 9.56 10.03 -13.25
N ARG A 170 9.43 11.32 -12.96
CA ARG A 170 9.94 12.40 -13.81
C ARG A 170 11.45 12.32 -13.98
N PHE A 171 12.18 12.12 -12.89
CA PHE A 171 13.64 12.03 -12.92
C PHE A 171 14.11 10.80 -13.71
N LEU A 172 13.47 9.66 -13.56
CA LEU A 172 13.78 8.48 -14.36
C LEU A 172 13.58 8.75 -15.86
N LYS A 173 12.48 9.37 -16.26
CA LYS A 173 12.27 9.78 -17.66
C LYS A 173 13.33 10.76 -18.15
N TYR A 174 13.71 11.71 -17.31
CA TYR A 174 14.81 12.63 -17.64
C TYR A 174 16.12 11.88 -17.91
N LEU A 175 16.50 10.93 -17.06
CA LEU A 175 17.70 10.12 -17.23
C LEU A 175 17.66 9.29 -18.54
N ILE A 176 16.52 8.69 -18.84
CA ILE A 176 16.29 7.94 -20.08
C ILE A 176 16.42 8.85 -21.30
N ASN A 177 15.74 10.00 -21.30
CA ASN A 177 15.76 10.97 -22.39
C ASN A 177 17.15 11.58 -22.63
N ARG A 178 17.99 11.64 -21.60
CA ARG A 178 19.39 12.06 -21.69
C ARG A 178 20.34 10.94 -22.13
N GLY A 179 19.83 9.71 -22.29
CA GLY A 179 20.67 8.55 -22.61
C GLY A 179 21.59 8.10 -21.48
N LEU A 180 21.36 8.57 -20.25
CA LEU A 180 22.16 8.21 -19.07
C LEU A 180 21.77 6.86 -18.48
N VAL A 181 20.53 6.45 -18.70
CA VAL A 181 19.98 5.16 -18.28
C VAL A 181 19.18 4.56 -19.44
N LYS A 182 19.30 3.25 -19.63
CA LYS A 182 18.49 2.53 -20.60
C LYS A 182 17.03 2.49 -20.15
N ASP A 183 16.11 2.64 -21.10
CA ASP A 183 14.70 2.39 -20.82
C ASP A 183 14.44 0.88 -20.69
N GLU A 184 14.21 0.44 -19.47
CA GLU A 184 13.87 -0.94 -19.11
C GLU A 184 12.37 -1.11 -18.84
N GLY A 185 11.56 -0.07 -19.03
CA GLY A 185 10.15 -0.07 -18.71
C GLY A 185 9.87 -0.18 -17.21
N ARG A 186 10.76 0.36 -16.38
CA ARG A 186 10.60 0.38 -14.91
C ARG A 186 9.40 1.23 -14.53
N LYS A 187 8.64 0.77 -13.53
CA LYS A 187 7.49 1.48 -12.97
C LYS A 187 7.80 2.00 -11.59
N ILE A 188 7.22 3.14 -11.27
CA ILE A 188 7.20 3.73 -9.95
C ILE A 188 5.78 3.58 -9.42
N TRP A 189 5.63 2.85 -8.32
CA TRP A 189 4.37 2.61 -7.65
C TRP A 189 4.30 3.45 -6.40
N VAL A 190 3.17 4.08 -6.15
CA VAL A 190 2.91 4.79 -4.89
C VAL A 190 1.54 4.41 -4.35
N PHE A 191 1.50 4.09 -3.05
CA PHE A 191 0.28 3.78 -2.32
C PHE A 191 -0.05 4.92 -1.38
N LEU A 192 -1.26 5.41 -1.46
CA LEU A 192 -1.72 6.58 -0.74
C LEU A 192 -3.16 6.41 -0.27
N GLY A 193 -3.44 6.91 0.92
CA GLY A 193 -4.80 7.00 1.44
C GLY A 193 -5.56 8.15 0.78
N ASP A 194 -6.89 8.08 0.83
CA ASP A 194 -7.77 9.13 0.33
C ASP A 194 -7.49 10.49 0.99
N GLY A 195 -7.36 10.54 2.30
CA GLY A 195 -7.02 11.78 3.03
C GLY A 195 -5.64 12.34 2.69
N GLU A 196 -4.69 11.50 2.25
CA GLU A 196 -3.38 11.94 1.79
C GLU A 196 -3.45 12.69 0.46
N MET A 197 -4.51 12.45 -0.32
CA MET A 197 -4.75 13.17 -1.56
C MET A 197 -5.25 14.61 -1.35
N ASP A 198 -5.80 14.92 -0.19
CA ASP A 198 -6.23 16.28 0.16
C ASP A 198 -5.06 17.19 0.55
N GLU A 199 -3.87 16.63 0.76
CA GLU A 199 -2.68 17.42 1.05
C GLU A 199 -2.28 18.27 -0.16
N PRO A 200 -1.92 19.57 0.03
CA PRO A 200 -1.56 20.48 -1.05
C PRO A 200 -0.46 19.94 -1.96
N GLU A 201 0.51 19.24 -1.39
CA GLU A 201 1.63 18.64 -2.11
C GLU A 201 1.16 17.56 -3.08
N SER A 202 0.22 16.72 -2.65
CA SER A 202 -0.36 15.67 -3.49
C SER A 202 -1.18 16.27 -4.63
N MET A 203 -2.08 17.17 -4.32
CA MET A 203 -2.96 17.83 -5.30
C MET A 203 -2.16 18.63 -6.32
N GLY A 204 -1.18 19.41 -5.89
CA GLY A 204 -0.34 20.22 -6.77
C GLY A 204 0.52 19.36 -7.71
N ALA A 205 1.00 18.23 -7.24
CA ALA A 205 1.91 17.39 -8.02
C ALA A 205 1.20 16.49 -9.06
N ILE A 206 -0.07 16.12 -8.85
CA ILE A 206 -0.84 15.31 -9.82
C ILE A 206 -0.96 16.00 -11.18
N GLY A 207 -1.23 17.32 -11.18
CA GLY A 207 -1.28 18.12 -12.40
C GLY A 207 0.04 18.09 -13.19
N LEU A 208 1.19 18.06 -12.49
CA LEU A 208 2.49 17.90 -13.11
C LEU A 208 2.64 16.53 -13.78
N ALA A 209 2.26 15.46 -13.09
CA ALA A 209 2.35 14.10 -13.63
C ALA A 209 1.53 13.94 -14.92
N ALA A 210 0.32 14.48 -14.94
CA ALA A 210 -0.57 14.46 -16.11
C ALA A 210 0.03 15.29 -17.27
N ARG A 211 0.49 16.50 -17.01
CA ARG A 211 1.10 17.39 -18.02
C ARG A 211 2.33 16.78 -18.67
N GLU A 212 3.19 16.14 -17.89
CA GLU A 212 4.42 15.51 -18.38
C GLU A 212 4.21 14.06 -18.87
N LYS A 213 2.97 13.58 -18.86
CA LYS A 213 2.61 12.23 -19.33
C LYS A 213 3.51 11.15 -18.72
N LEU A 214 3.56 11.12 -17.38
CA LEU A 214 4.39 10.17 -16.64
C LEU A 214 3.75 8.78 -16.64
N ASP A 215 3.81 8.07 -17.76
CA ASP A 215 3.26 6.72 -17.97
C ASP A 215 4.02 5.61 -17.23
N ASN A 216 5.15 5.94 -16.63
CA ASN A 216 5.91 5.08 -15.73
C ASN A 216 5.48 5.19 -14.26
N LEU A 217 4.55 6.09 -13.92
CA LEU A 217 3.99 6.25 -12.59
C LEU A 217 2.66 5.50 -12.45
N ILE A 218 2.50 4.76 -11.37
CA ILE A 218 1.24 4.09 -11.00
C ILE A 218 0.89 4.52 -9.58
N SER A 219 -0.17 5.31 -9.46
CA SER A 219 -0.70 5.77 -8.18
C SER A 219 -1.91 4.93 -7.78
N VAL A 220 -1.83 4.29 -6.62
CA VAL A 220 -2.91 3.49 -6.06
C VAL A 220 -3.48 4.23 -4.86
N SER A 221 -4.58 4.93 -5.08
CA SER A 221 -5.34 5.54 -4.00
C SER A 221 -6.36 4.54 -3.44
N TYR A 222 -6.45 4.45 -2.12
CA TYR A 222 -7.42 3.59 -1.45
C TYR A 222 -7.99 4.27 -0.21
N THR A 223 -9.26 4.04 0.03
CA THR A 223 -9.93 4.48 1.26
C THR A 223 -9.66 3.48 2.36
N HIS A 224 -9.19 3.93 3.52
CA HIS A 224 -9.03 3.10 4.69
C HIS A 224 -10.04 3.46 5.77
N LEU A 225 -10.59 2.45 6.43
CA LEU A 225 -11.52 2.64 7.52
C LEU A 225 -10.79 3.28 8.70
N ARG A 226 -11.32 4.40 9.17
CA ARG A 226 -10.87 5.02 10.43
C ARG A 226 -11.52 4.30 11.61
N ALA A 227 -10.88 4.34 12.76
CA ALA A 227 -11.35 3.63 13.96
C ALA A 227 -12.79 4.01 14.38
N HIS A 228 -13.25 5.23 14.06
CA HIS A 228 -14.62 5.68 14.36
C HIS A 228 -15.65 5.28 13.29
N GLU A 229 -15.23 4.81 12.12
CA GLU A 229 -16.10 4.35 11.04
C GLU A 229 -16.50 2.86 11.23
N THR A 230 -15.87 2.18 12.17
CA THR A 230 -16.14 0.76 12.48
C THR A 230 -17.16 0.57 13.60
N ARG A 231 -17.80 1.64 14.06
CA ARG A 231 -18.89 1.54 15.03
C ARG A 231 -20.21 1.29 14.31
N PHE A 232 -20.52 0.02 14.14
CA PHE A 232 -21.85 -0.48 13.86
C PHE A 232 -22.32 -1.33 15.04
#